data_a9bf4eecb6c526f3c4d71844150cdbf3
#
_entry.id   a9bf4eecb6c526f3c4d71844150cdbf3
#
_cell.length_a   1.000
_cell.length_b   1.000
_cell.length_c   1.000
_cell.angle_alpha   90.00
_cell.angle_beta   90.00
_cell.angle_gamma   90.00
#
_symmetry.space_group_name_H-M   'P 1'
#
loop_
_entity.id
_entity.type
_entity.pdbx_description
1 polymer ?
#
loop_
_entity_poly.entity_id
_entity_poly.type
_entity_poly.pdbx_seq_one_letter_code
_entity_poly.pdbx_strand_id
1 'polypeptide(L)'
;MKRSALGLIYLIQGMRNAGIDVDSRLADIGIKVDSLDPSSTIHDSLEWDIQQIISENVDPEKGLFIGQHYALAGYGPLLMLLVTSQDIQTTLEKGIQYQKLTHLFGTLSLQETENHIILNYLPVDLKTEIGLLRAQCEISGTYKFIQDIYTMMGLKMPDMRIDLPFPKPSDPDTVAQYYAYYGDDLHFNSTHAAFSLSKNVLEIKIPSADIITHRIYEAKCIKEIERLNEQDHQIPPIIQYVQDYLELQQGIIPSMAETAFALKMPERTLRHQLQQLNTSYKQIREQIIKNKALKLMEYKEYSIEVIAEALGYSEPAAFNHAFKRWFGQSPRQYGKEFY
;
A
#
# COMPACT_ATOMS: atom_id res chain seq x y z
N MET A 1 1.77 -10.10 -7.47
CA MET A 1 0.46 -9.41 -7.36
C MET A 1 0.69 -7.91 -7.20
N LYS A 2 -0.14 -7.05 -7.85
CA LYS A 2 -0.05 -5.59 -7.64
C LYS A 2 -0.75 -5.14 -6.36
N ARG A 3 -0.24 -4.08 -5.75
CA ARG A 3 -0.69 -3.48 -4.50
C ARG A 3 -0.67 -1.95 -4.63
N SER A 4 -1.39 -1.22 -3.76
CA SER A 4 -1.25 0.23 -3.68
C SER A 4 0.12 0.62 -3.14
N ALA A 5 0.78 1.58 -3.76
CA ALA A 5 2.05 2.14 -3.27
C ALA A 5 1.91 2.87 -1.92
N LEU A 6 0.68 3.21 -1.50
CA LEU A 6 0.43 3.89 -0.22
C LEU A 6 0.98 3.10 0.98
N GLY A 7 0.91 1.76 0.95
CA GLY A 7 1.47 0.92 2.01
C GLY A 7 2.97 1.14 2.20
N LEU A 8 3.73 1.17 1.11
CA LEU A 8 5.15 1.48 1.11
C LEU A 8 5.43 2.92 1.57
N ILE A 9 4.65 3.89 1.07
CA ILE A 9 4.83 5.31 1.44
C ILE A 9 4.62 5.52 2.94
N TYR A 10 3.59 4.92 3.54
CA TYR A 10 3.37 5.03 4.99
C TYR A 10 4.42 4.28 5.81
N LEU A 11 4.90 3.13 5.32
CA LEU A 11 6.05 2.45 5.95
C LEU A 11 7.27 3.37 5.99
N ILE A 12 7.63 3.97 4.86
CA ILE A 12 8.75 4.93 4.75
C ILE A 12 8.56 6.09 5.72
N GLN A 13 7.35 6.67 5.78
CA GLN A 13 7.06 7.77 6.70
C GLN A 13 7.20 7.35 8.17
N GLY A 14 6.70 6.17 8.52
CA GLY A 14 6.86 5.61 9.87
C GLY A 14 8.32 5.39 10.24
N MET A 15 9.13 4.88 9.30
CA MET A 15 10.57 4.68 9.50
C MET A 15 11.32 6.01 9.66
N ARG A 16 11.00 7.04 8.87
CA ARG A 16 11.53 8.41 9.05
C ARG A 16 11.22 8.95 10.46
N ASN A 17 9.97 8.80 10.90
CA ASN A 17 9.55 9.25 12.22
C ASN A 17 10.22 8.46 13.35
N ALA A 18 10.62 7.21 13.10
CA ALA A 18 11.44 6.39 14.00
C ALA A 18 12.94 6.73 13.96
N GLY A 19 13.34 7.75 13.20
CA GLY A 19 14.73 8.19 13.09
C GLY A 19 15.61 7.30 12.22
N ILE A 20 15.01 6.52 11.30
CA ILE A 20 15.72 5.66 10.36
C ILE A 20 16.01 6.45 9.10
N ASP A 21 17.26 6.48 8.65
CA ASP A 21 17.67 7.14 7.40
C ASP A 21 17.28 6.29 6.19
N VAL A 22 16.00 6.36 5.83
CA VAL A 22 15.47 5.71 4.64
C VAL A 22 15.77 6.46 3.36
N ASP A 23 16.00 7.76 3.43
CA ASP A 23 16.25 8.61 2.25
C ASP A 23 17.55 8.26 1.57
N SER A 24 18.65 8.15 2.33
CA SER A 24 19.94 7.70 1.78
C SER A 24 19.85 6.30 1.19
N ARG A 25 19.18 5.38 1.87
CA ARG A 25 19.02 3.98 1.40
C ARG A 25 18.22 3.90 0.10
N LEU A 26 17.17 4.71 -0.04
CA LEU A 26 16.37 4.79 -1.26
C LEU A 26 17.12 5.50 -2.39
N ALA A 27 17.90 6.54 -2.07
CA ALA A 27 18.75 7.22 -3.05
C ALA A 27 19.80 6.28 -3.65
N ASP A 28 20.34 5.34 -2.88
CA ASP A 28 21.27 4.30 -3.33
C ASP A 28 20.68 3.36 -4.39
N ILE A 29 19.35 3.30 -4.49
CA ILE A 29 18.63 2.56 -5.53
C ILE A 29 17.85 3.49 -6.46
N GLY A 30 18.21 4.77 -6.53
CA GLY A 30 17.63 5.74 -7.45
C GLY A 30 16.19 6.14 -7.18
N ILE A 31 15.67 5.86 -5.98
CA ILE A 31 14.32 6.26 -5.56
C ILE A 31 14.41 7.51 -4.69
N LYS A 32 13.67 8.54 -5.05
CA LYS A 32 13.48 9.74 -4.24
C LYS A 32 12.11 9.67 -3.56
N VAL A 33 12.08 9.72 -2.23
CA VAL A 33 10.83 9.57 -1.47
C VAL A 33 9.77 10.59 -1.88
N ASP A 34 10.17 11.85 -2.06
CA ASP A 34 9.26 12.93 -2.42
C ASP A 34 8.73 12.84 -3.86
N SER A 35 9.30 11.95 -4.69
CA SER A 35 8.83 11.66 -6.04
C SER A 35 7.98 10.38 -6.14
N LEU A 36 7.63 9.75 -5.02
CA LEU A 36 6.75 8.58 -5.04
C LEU A 36 5.30 9.00 -5.33
N ASP A 37 4.68 8.32 -6.27
CA ASP A 37 3.29 8.58 -6.68
C ASP A 37 2.30 7.84 -5.78
N PRO A 38 1.54 8.52 -4.90
CA PRO A 38 0.58 7.87 -4.01
C PRO A 38 -0.57 7.17 -4.75
N SER A 39 -0.84 7.55 -6.01
CA SER A 39 -1.87 6.92 -6.85
C SER A 39 -1.38 5.70 -7.61
N SER A 40 -0.07 5.40 -7.53
CA SER A 40 0.53 4.28 -8.25
C SER A 40 0.26 2.94 -7.58
N THR A 41 0.54 1.89 -8.34
CA THR A 41 0.59 0.52 -7.83
C THR A 41 2.01 -0.01 -7.96
N ILE A 42 2.37 -0.95 -7.11
CA ILE A 42 3.65 -1.63 -7.10
C ILE A 42 3.43 -3.14 -7.05
N HIS A 43 4.27 -3.91 -7.72
CA HIS A 43 4.26 -5.36 -7.56
C HIS A 43 4.84 -5.75 -6.20
N ASP A 44 4.24 -6.74 -5.55
CA ASP A 44 4.65 -7.22 -4.21
C ASP A 44 6.13 -7.60 -4.12
N SER A 45 6.70 -8.18 -5.18
CA SER A 45 8.13 -8.52 -5.23
C SER A 45 9.03 -7.28 -5.18
N LEU A 46 8.72 -6.22 -5.96
CA LEU A 46 9.52 -4.99 -5.94
C LEU A 46 9.32 -4.24 -4.61
N GLU A 47 8.10 -4.21 -4.08
CA GLU A 47 7.84 -3.63 -2.76
C GLU A 47 8.66 -4.34 -1.69
N TRP A 48 8.73 -5.68 -1.73
CA TRP A 48 9.52 -6.48 -0.80
C TRP A 48 11.02 -6.20 -0.93
N ASP A 49 11.55 -6.13 -2.16
CA ASP A 49 12.96 -5.81 -2.41
C ASP A 49 13.32 -4.42 -1.87
N ILE A 50 12.45 -3.42 -2.05
CA ILE A 50 12.63 -2.08 -1.47
C ILE A 50 12.62 -2.15 0.06
N GLN A 51 11.66 -2.88 0.65
CA GLN A 51 11.57 -3.04 2.09
C GLN A 51 12.82 -3.71 2.67
N GLN A 52 13.39 -4.71 2.00
CA GLN A 52 14.65 -5.32 2.43
C GLN A 52 15.78 -4.29 2.53
N ILE A 53 15.87 -3.39 1.55
CA ILE A 53 16.91 -2.35 1.51
C ILE A 53 16.73 -1.33 2.64
N ILE A 54 15.51 -0.80 2.81
CA ILE A 54 15.26 0.24 3.82
C ILE A 54 15.26 -0.31 5.25
N SER A 55 15.03 -1.61 5.43
CA SER A 55 14.95 -2.27 6.74
C SER A 55 16.27 -2.92 7.18
N GLU A 56 17.33 -2.85 6.38
CA GLU A 56 18.62 -3.44 6.73
C GLU A 56 19.15 -2.89 8.06
N ASN A 57 19.53 -3.79 8.99
CA ASN A 57 20.01 -3.44 10.34
C ASN A 57 19.03 -2.55 11.16
N VAL A 58 17.74 -2.65 10.90
CA VAL A 58 16.70 -2.01 11.71
C VAL A 58 16.19 -3.01 12.73
N ASP A 59 16.23 -2.60 14.02
CA ASP A 59 15.70 -3.41 15.11
C ASP A 59 14.20 -3.72 14.88
N PRO A 60 13.80 -4.99 14.86
CA PRO A 60 12.40 -5.39 14.68
C PRO A 60 11.42 -4.75 15.68
N GLU A 61 11.84 -4.46 16.90
CA GLU A 61 10.98 -3.85 17.93
C GLU A 61 10.51 -2.43 17.56
N LYS A 62 11.23 -1.71 16.68
CA LYS A 62 10.78 -0.45 16.12
C LYS A 62 9.49 -0.58 15.29
N GLY A 63 9.15 -1.78 14.85
CA GLY A 63 7.92 -2.07 14.12
C GLY A 63 6.66 -1.69 14.91
N LEU A 64 6.67 -1.80 16.24
CA LEU A 64 5.59 -1.31 17.09
C LEU A 64 5.26 0.16 16.82
N PHE A 65 6.27 1.02 16.76
CA PHE A 65 6.10 2.45 16.52
C PHE A 65 5.80 2.76 15.06
N ILE A 66 6.54 2.11 14.13
CA ILE A 66 6.41 2.35 12.69
C ILE A 66 4.99 2.06 12.21
N GLY A 67 4.37 0.96 12.64
CA GLY A 67 3.03 0.56 12.24
C GLY A 67 1.93 1.55 12.66
N GLN A 68 2.15 2.32 13.73
CA GLN A 68 1.22 3.36 14.17
C GLN A 68 1.10 4.55 13.20
N HIS A 69 1.96 4.61 12.18
CA HIS A 69 1.94 5.67 11.17
C HIS A 69 1.14 5.32 9.91
N TYR A 70 0.57 4.12 9.83
CA TYR A 70 -0.37 3.81 8.74
C TYR A 70 -1.64 4.63 8.88
N ALA A 71 -1.86 5.54 7.94
CA ALA A 71 -3.01 6.43 7.97
C ALA A 71 -4.25 5.78 7.32
N LEU A 72 -5.44 6.15 7.81
CA LEU A 72 -6.72 5.66 7.30
C LEU A 72 -6.90 5.88 5.79
N ALA A 73 -6.35 6.96 5.23
CA ALA A 73 -6.40 7.24 3.79
C ALA A 73 -5.76 6.11 2.94
N GLY A 74 -4.81 5.35 3.50
CA GLY A 74 -4.17 4.22 2.84
C GLY A 74 -5.09 3.04 2.53
N TYR A 75 -6.27 2.99 3.14
CA TYR A 75 -7.24 1.92 2.93
C TYR A 75 -8.25 2.22 1.81
N GLY A 76 -8.19 3.42 1.21
CA GLY A 76 -9.00 3.80 0.06
C GLY A 76 -10.51 3.56 0.25
N PRO A 77 -11.18 2.90 -0.72
CA PRO A 77 -12.62 2.67 -0.64
C PRO A 77 -13.03 1.70 0.48
N LEU A 78 -12.11 0.85 0.95
CA LEU A 78 -12.38 -0.11 2.03
C LEU A 78 -12.77 0.60 3.32
N LEU A 79 -12.10 1.70 3.67
CA LEU A 79 -12.43 2.46 4.87
C LEU A 79 -13.92 2.84 4.92
N MET A 80 -14.44 3.42 3.85
CA MET A 80 -15.84 3.84 3.81
C MET A 80 -16.81 2.65 3.77
N LEU A 81 -16.42 1.55 3.14
CA LEU A 81 -17.20 0.30 3.16
C LEU A 81 -17.38 -0.19 4.62
N LEU A 82 -16.29 -0.21 5.38
CA LEU A 82 -16.30 -0.72 6.77
C LEU A 82 -17.12 0.17 7.71
N VAL A 83 -16.90 1.49 7.69
CA VAL A 83 -17.59 2.41 8.61
C VAL A 83 -19.07 2.63 8.29
N THR A 84 -19.54 2.23 7.11
CA THR A 84 -20.95 2.28 6.71
C THR A 84 -21.67 0.94 6.79
N SER A 85 -21.00 -0.10 7.27
CA SER A 85 -21.58 -1.42 7.53
C SER A 85 -22.68 -1.33 8.60
N GLN A 86 -23.61 -2.27 8.57
CA GLN A 86 -24.76 -2.27 9.51
C GLN A 86 -24.37 -2.65 10.95
N ASP A 87 -23.33 -3.48 11.12
CA ASP A 87 -22.87 -4.02 12.40
C ASP A 87 -21.41 -4.45 12.31
N ILE A 88 -20.83 -4.77 13.46
CA ILE A 88 -19.42 -5.20 13.57
C ILE A 88 -19.19 -6.53 12.84
N GLN A 89 -20.15 -7.45 12.82
CA GLN A 89 -20.03 -8.70 12.07
C GLN A 89 -19.79 -8.41 10.59
N THR A 90 -20.65 -7.61 9.97
CA THR A 90 -20.50 -7.21 8.56
C THR A 90 -19.18 -6.50 8.32
N THR A 91 -18.75 -5.63 9.24
CA THR A 91 -17.45 -4.93 9.14
C THR A 91 -16.28 -5.93 9.07
N LEU A 92 -16.23 -6.91 9.96
CA LEU A 92 -15.18 -7.92 10.00
C LEU A 92 -15.18 -8.80 8.75
N GLU A 93 -16.36 -9.27 8.32
CA GLU A 93 -16.52 -10.08 7.11
C GLU A 93 -16.02 -9.31 5.86
N LYS A 94 -16.39 -8.03 5.70
CA LYS A 94 -15.93 -7.18 4.61
C LYS A 94 -14.44 -6.85 4.71
N GLY A 95 -13.91 -6.63 5.91
CA GLY A 95 -12.48 -6.45 6.14
C GLY A 95 -11.66 -7.63 5.65
N ILE A 96 -12.08 -8.87 5.96
CA ILE A 96 -11.44 -10.10 5.47
C ILE A 96 -11.63 -10.26 3.96
N GLN A 97 -12.84 -10.05 3.45
CA GLN A 97 -13.13 -10.19 2.02
C GLN A 97 -12.24 -9.30 1.15
N TYR A 98 -12.01 -8.07 1.59
CA TYR A 98 -11.26 -7.04 0.85
C TYR A 98 -9.87 -6.75 1.44
N GLN A 99 -9.28 -7.67 2.22
CA GLN A 99 -7.98 -7.45 2.87
C GLN A 99 -6.83 -7.14 1.89
N LYS A 100 -6.96 -7.52 0.62
CA LYS A 100 -6.01 -7.15 -0.45
C LYS A 100 -5.91 -5.64 -0.70
N LEU A 101 -6.88 -4.86 -0.26
CA LEU A 101 -6.86 -3.40 -0.31
C LEU A 101 -6.14 -2.75 0.89
N THR A 102 -5.58 -3.56 1.77
CA THR A 102 -4.80 -3.10 2.92
C THR A 102 -3.29 -3.11 2.61
N HIS A 103 -2.49 -2.64 3.56
CA HIS A 103 -1.02 -2.68 3.48
C HIS A 103 -0.42 -4.05 3.87
N LEU A 104 -1.23 -5.01 4.26
CA LEU A 104 -0.78 -6.30 4.78
C LEU A 104 -0.18 -7.20 3.69
N PHE A 105 0.98 -7.78 3.96
CA PHE A 105 1.55 -8.88 3.19
C PHE A 105 1.07 -10.24 3.72
N GLY A 106 0.88 -10.32 5.03
CA GLY A 106 0.29 -11.47 5.67
C GLY A 106 -1.21 -11.60 5.41
N THR A 107 -1.83 -12.61 6.00
CA THR A 107 -3.24 -12.94 5.78
C THR A 107 -4.04 -12.84 7.06
N LEU A 108 -5.16 -12.12 7.00
CA LEU A 108 -6.17 -12.08 8.06
C LEU A 108 -7.19 -13.21 7.85
N SER A 109 -7.63 -13.80 8.94
CA SER A 109 -8.75 -14.75 8.98
C SER A 109 -9.55 -14.59 10.26
N LEU A 110 -10.85 -14.93 10.20
CA LEU A 110 -11.72 -14.96 11.36
C LEU A 110 -11.90 -16.39 11.86
N GLN A 111 -11.84 -16.54 13.17
CA GLN A 111 -12.20 -17.76 13.86
C GLN A 111 -13.24 -17.44 14.94
N GLU A 112 -14.33 -18.16 14.90
CA GLU A 112 -15.41 -18.03 15.89
C GLU A 112 -15.35 -19.19 16.87
N THR A 113 -15.45 -18.88 18.16
CA THR A 113 -15.59 -19.84 19.24
C THR A 113 -16.95 -19.64 19.93
N GLU A 114 -17.23 -20.39 20.99
CA GLU A 114 -18.47 -20.24 21.74
C GLU A 114 -18.64 -18.80 22.28
N ASN A 115 -17.59 -18.21 22.84
CA ASN A 115 -17.62 -16.91 23.53
C ASN A 115 -16.85 -15.80 22.88
N HIS A 116 -15.99 -16.09 21.88
CA HIS A 116 -15.08 -15.10 21.28
C HIS A 116 -15.12 -15.14 19.77
N ILE A 117 -14.87 -13.99 19.18
CA ILE A 117 -14.45 -13.82 17.79
C ILE A 117 -12.96 -13.47 17.78
N ILE A 118 -12.18 -14.16 16.98
CA ILE A 118 -10.72 -14.03 16.93
C ILE A 118 -10.33 -13.63 15.51
N LEU A 119 -9.74 -12.47 15.38
CA LEU A 119 -9.09 -12.02 14.14
C LEU A 119 -7.65 -12.50 14.20
N ASN A 120 -7.35 -13.58 13.48
CA ASN A 120 -6.00 -14.11 13.35
C ASN A 120 -5.26 -13.38 12.23
N TYR A 121 -3.98 -13.12 12.46
CA TYR A 121 -3.06 -12.61 11.46
C TYR A 121 -1.88 -13.57 11.28
N LEU A 122 -1.65 -14.02 10.05
CA LEU A 122 -0.54 -14.88 9.67
C LEU A 122 0.50 -14.05 8.89
N PRO A 123 1.62 -13.67 9.51
CA PRO A 123 2.72 -12.98 8.83
C PRO A 123 3.36 -13.86 7.74
N VAL A 124 3.94 -13.22 6.72
CA VAL A 124 4.64 -13.93 5.63
C VAL A 124 5.93 -14.59 6.14
N ASP A 125 6.66 -13.91 7.01
CA ASP A 125 7.94 -14.39 7.55
C ASP A 125 8.12 -13.95 9.01
N LEU A 126 8.52 -14.89 9.86
CA LEU A 126 8.90 -14.64 11.26
C LEU A 126 10.33 -15.13 11.56
N LYS A 127 11.11 -15.55 10.53
CA LYS A 127 12.42 -16.14 10.71
C LYS A 127 13.56 -15.15 10.50
N THR A 128 13.32 -14.13 9.65
CA THR A 128 14.30 -13.08 9.36
C THR A 128 14.00 -11.83 10.17
N GLU A 129 15.01 -11.01 10.46
CA GLU A 129 14.83 -9.71 11.14
C GLU A 129 13.89 -8.79 10.37
N ILE A 130 13.99 -8.79 9.03
CA ILE A 130 13.12 -8.00 8.16
C ILE A 130 11.68 -8.49 8.24
N GLY A 131 11.48 -9.81 8.21
CA GLY A 131 10.15 -10.41 8.38
C GLY A 131 9.54 -10.12 9.74
N LEU A 132 10.34 -10.16 10.82
CA LEU A 132 9.92 -9.78 12.17
C LEU A 132 9.56 -8.30 12.26
N LEU A 133 10.40 -7.40 11.73
CA LEU A 133 10.10 -5.96 11.67
C LEU A 133 8.77 -5.73 10.93
N ARG A 134 8.60 -6.37 9.78
CA ARG A 134 7.37 -6.24 8.98
C ARG A 134 6.16 -6.76 9.73
N ALA A 135 6.25 -7.93 10.34
CA ALA A 135 5.16 -8.50 11.13
C ALA A 135 4.75 -7.56 12.28
N GLN A 136 5.70 -6.95 12.97
CA GLN A 136 5.43 -5.98 14.02
C GLN A 136 4.76 -4.72 13.48
N CYS A 137 5.22 -4.18 12.34
CA CYS A 137 4.57 -3.05 11.68
C CYS A 137 3.11 -3.37 11.30
N GLU A 138 2.86 -4.54 10.74
CA GLU A 138 1.53 -4.94 10.27
C GLU A 138 0.57 -5.22 11.43
N ILE A 139 1.02 -5.88 12.50
CA ILE A 139 0.20 -6.14 13.69
C ILE A 139 -0.13 -4.81 14.39
N SER A 140 0.86 -3.95 14.60
CA SER A 140 0.66 -2.64 15.24
C SER A 140 -0.23 -1.74 14.38
N GLY A 141 -0.02 -1.72 13.05
CA GLY A 141 -0.87 -0.97 12.12
C GLY A 141 -2.30 -1.50 12.04
N THR A 142 -2.50 -2.81 12.15
CA THR A 142 -3.84 -3.42 12.21
C THR A 142 -4.57 -3.00 13.49
N TYR A 143 -3.89 -3.04 14.63
CA TYR A 143 -4.46 -2.57 15.89
C TYR A 143 -4.83 -1.08 15.84
N LYS A 144 -3.93 -0.24 15.31
CA LYS A 144 -4.19 1.18 15.05
C LYS A 144 -5.43 1.38 14.17
N PHE A 145 -5.53 0.62 13.08
CA PHE A 145 -6.68 0.68 12.18
C PHE A 145 -7.99 0.33 12.89
N ILE A 146 -7.99 -0.71 13.74
CA ILE A 146 -9.16 -1.08 14.55
C ILE A 146 -9.54 0.08 15.47
N GLN A 147 -8.59 0.68 16.20
CA GLN A 147 -8.84 1.85 17.07
C GLN A 147 -9.45 3.03 16.30
N ASP A 148 -8.87 3.36 15.15
CA ASP A 148 -9.32 4.47 14.33
C ASP A 148 -10.73 4.24 13.75
N ILE A 149 -11.03 3.02 13.31
CA ILE A 149 -12.36 2.64 12.80
C ILE A 149 -13.41 2.75 13.91
N TYR A 150 -13.16 2.21 15.11
CA TYR A 150 -14.08 2.35 16.22
C TYR A 150 -14.36 3.82 16.55
N THR A 151 -13.31 4.65 16.53
CA THR A 151 -13.43 6.10 16.73
C THR A 151 -14.29 6.75 15.64
N MET A 152 -14.07 6.41 14.37
CA MET A 152 -14.87 6.94 13.25
C MET A 152 -16.33 6.51 13.29
N MET A 153 -16.61 5.28 13.75
CA MET A 153 -17.97 4.79 13.93
C MET A 153 -18.67 5.40 15.15
N GLY A 154 -17.97 6.18 15.99
CA GLY A 154 -18.50 6.72 17.23
C GLY A 154 -18.71 5.65 18.31
N LEU A 155 -17.96 4.56 18.24
CA LEU A 155 -18.04 3.43 19.16
C LEU A 155 -16.86 3.43 20.14
N LYS A 156 -17.10 2.96 21.37
CA LYS A 156 -16.01 2.69 22.30
C LYS A 156 -15.31 1.39 21.88
N MET A 157 -13.97 1.43 21.83
CA MET A 157 -13.16 0.24 21.62
C MET A 157 -13.46 -0.80 22.73
N PRO A 158 -13.78 -2.06 22.39
CA PRO A 158 -13.97 -3.10 23.39
C PRO A 158 -12.63 -3.56 23.96
N ASP A 159 -12.67 -4.17 25.14
CA ASP A 159 -11.52 -4.87 25.68
C ASP A 159 -11.13 -6.02 24.74
N MET A 160 -9.84 -6.17 24.53
CA MET A 160 -9.30 -7.09 23.53
C MET A 160 -8.06 -7.78 24.08
N ARG A 161 -8.04 -9.11 23.98
CA ARG A 161 -6.82 -9.88 24.20
C ARG A 161 -5.98 -9.84 22.94
N ILE A 162 -4.69 -9.55 23.10
CA ILE A 162 -3.70 -9.49 22.02
C ILE A 162 -2.66 -10.60 22.22
N ASP A 163 -2.53 -11.45 21.23
CA ASP A 163 -1.50 -12.48 21.17
C ASP A 163 -0.45 -12.11 20.14
N LEU A 164 0.83 -12.06 20.54
CA LEU A 164 1.97 -11.71 19.68
C LEU A 164 2.90 -12.92 19.47
N PRO A 165 3.29 -13.25 18.22
CA PRO A 165 4.07 -14.45 17.89
C PRO A 165 5.59 -14.25 18.04
N PHE A 166 6.02 -13.29 18.82
CA PHE A 166 7.44 -13.03 19.07
C PHE A 166 7.74 -12.98 20.57
N PRO A 167 9.03 -13.12 20.94
CA PRO A 167 9.45 -13.08 22.34
C PRO A 167 9.11 -11.74 22.99
N LYS A 168 8.87 -11.79 24.29
CA LYS A 168 8.79 -10.57 25.09
C LYS A 168 10.14 -9.85 25.02
N PRO A 169 10.17 -8.53 24.72
CA PRO A 169 11.38 -7.73 24.72
C PRO A 169 12.15 -7.86 26.05
N SER A 170 13.48 -7.81 25.97
CA SER A 170 14.33 -7.87 27.17
C SER A 170 14.42 -6.54 27.90
N ASP A 171 14.26 -5.43 27.19
CA ASP A 171 14.30 -4.09 27.74
C ASP A 171 12.96 -3.73 28.41
N PRO A 172 12.95 -3.36 29.71
CA PRO A 172 11.73 -3.03 30.44
C PRO A 172 10.97 -1.83 29.87
N ASP A 173 11.67 -0.83 29.33
CA ASP A 173 11.05 0.37 28.77
C ASP A 173 10.32 0.03 27.46
N THR A 174 10.91 -0.80 26.63
CA THR A 174 10.26 -1.34 25.44
C THR A 174 9.03 -2.16 25.79
N VAL A 175 9.13 -3.03 26.80
CA VAL A 175 7.96 -3.80 27.30
C VAL A 175 6.85 -2.88 27.77
N ALA A 176 7.17 -1.82 28.50
CA ALA A 176 6.17 -0.84 28.94
C ALA A 176 5.45 -0.16 27.76
N GLN A 177 6.16 0.12 26.63
CA GLN A 177 5.56 0.68 25.41
C GLN A 177 4.55 -0.29 24.78
N TYR A 178 4.84 -1.61 24.77
CA TYR A 178 3.89 -2.60 24.27
C TYR A 178 2.60 -2.64 25.10
N TYR A 179 2.71 -2.67 26.42
CA TYR A 179 1.52 -2.64 27.31
C TYR A 179 0.77 -1.30 27.22
N ALA A 180 1.47 -0.17 27.10
CA ALA A 180 0.85 1.13 26.91
C ALA A 180 0.04 1.21 25.61
N TYR A 181 0.49 0.52 24.55
CA TYR A 181 -0.16 0.53 23.25
C TYR A 181 -1.30 -0.50 23.14
N TYR A 182 -1.04 -1.75 23.50
CA TYR A 182 -1.99 -2.86 23.29
C TYR A 182 -2.92 -3.11 24.51
N GLY A 183 -2.61 -2.57 25.68
CA GLY A 183 -3.34 -2.82 26.91
C GLY A 183 -2.76 -3.97 27.74
N ASP A 184 -3.44 -4.28 28.86
CA ASP A 184 -2.92 -5.21 29.87
C ASP A 184 -3.09 -6.68 29.50
N ASP A 185 -4.07 -7.03 28.64
CA ASP A 185 -4.31 -8.41 28.18
C ASP A 185 -3.47 -8.74 26.94
N LEU A 186 -2.15 -8.55 27.10
CA LEU A 186 -1.13 -8.75 26.07
C LEU A 186 -0.27 -9.98 26.37
N HIS A 187 -0.16 -10.90 25.42
CA HIS A 187 0.57 -12.16 25.53
C HIS A 187 1.65 -12.28 24.45
N PHE A 188 2.89 -12.49 24.88
CA PHE A 188 4.03 -12.79 24.01
C PHE A 188 4.25 -14.29 23.83
N ASN A 189 5.10 -14.69 22.90
CA ASN A 189 5.43 -16.08 22.58
C ASN A 189 4.22 -16.93 22.16
N SER A 190 3.21 -16.31 21.58
CA SER A 190 2.04 -17.02 21.06
C SER A 190 2.39 -17.72 19.73
N THR A 191 1.59 -18.72 19.33
CA THR A 191 1.84 -19.47 18.09
C THR A 191 1.54 -18.66 16.84
N HIS A 192 0.67 -17.65 16.96
CA HIS A 192 0.26 -16.74 15.87
C HIS A 192 -0.16 -15.39 16.46
N ALA A 193 -0.24 -14.38 15.63
CA ALA A 193 -0.82 -13.10 16.04
C ALA A 193 -2.34 -13.18 16.03
N ALA A 194 -2.98 -12.69 17.11
CA ALA A 194 -4.43 -12.71 17.22
C ALA A 194 -4.96 -11.52 18.02
N PHE A 195 -6.15 -11.07 17.62
CA PHE A 195 -6.96 -10.08 18.30
C PHE A 195 -8.28 -10.75 18.69
N SER A 196 -8.45 -11.05 19.99
CA SER A 196 -9.59 -11.79 20.50
C SER A 196 -10.56 -10.88 21.23
N LEU A 197 -11.83 -10.90 20.82
CA LEU A 197 -12.90 -10.07 21.33
C LEU A 197 -14.05 -10.96 21.86
N SER A 198 -14.84 -10.46 22.82
CA SER A 198 -16.10 -11.10 23.16
C SER A 198 -17.01 -11.17 21.94
N LYS A 199 -17.65 -12.32 21.71
CA LYS A 199 -18.57 -12.53 20.59
C LYS A 199 -19.75 -11.54 20.57
N ASN A 200 -20.13 -11.00 21.71
CA ASN A 200 -21.21 -10.00 21.82
C ASN A 200 -20.94 -8.73 20.99
N VAL A 201 -19.67 -8.44 20.64
CA VAL A 201 -19.35 -7.28 19.81
C VAL A 201 -19.94 -7.38 18.40
N LEU A 202 -20.19 -8.59 17.89
CA LEU A 202 -20.69 -8.81 16.54
C LEU A 202 -22.06 -8.18 16.30
N GLU A 203 -22.91 -8.13 17.33
CA GLU A 203 -24.28 -7.60 17.26
C GLU A 203 -24.34 -6.07 17.38
N ILE A 204 -23.22 -5.41 17.71
CA ILE A 204 -23.17 -3.96 17.86
C ILE A 204 -23.52 -3.30 16.53
N LYS A 205 -24.60 -2.51 16.53
CA LYS A 205 -24.99 -1.71 15.36
C LYS A 205 -24.13 -0.47 15.26
N ILE A 206 -23.73 -0.16 14.03
CA ILE A 206 -22.84 0.97 13.75
C ILE A 206 -23.66 2.24 13.57
N PRO A 207 -23.46 3.30 14.36
CA PRO A 207 -24.21 4.54 14.23
C PRO A 207 -24.12 5.22 12.86
N SER A 208 -22.99 5.06 12.19
CA SER A 208 -22.72 5.59 10.83
C SER A 208 -23.21 4.67 9.71
N ALA A 209 -23.95 3.59 10.00
CA ALA A 209 -24.45 2.65 9.01
C ALA A 209 -25.34 3.35 7.95
N ASP A 210 -25.00 3.14 6.69
CA ASP A 210 -25.76 3.65 5.54
C ASP A 210 -25.70 2.66 4.38
N ILE A 211 -26.83 2.05 4.06
CA ILE A 211 -26.92 0.99 3.07
C ILE A 211 -26.59 1.47 1.65
N ILE A 212 -26.86 2.74 1.33
CA ILE A 212 -26.61 3.30 0.00
C ILE A 212 -25.11 3.51 -0.17
N THR A 213 -24.48 4.20 0.79
CA THR A 213 -23.03 4.42 0.82
C THR A 213 -22.26 3.10 0.86
N HIS A 214 -22.71 2.15 1.67
CA HIS A 214 -22.12 0.81 1.75
C HIS A 214 -22.06 0.13 0.38
N ARG A 215 -23.18 0.09 -0.37
CA ARG A 215 -23.24 -0.51 -1.71
C ARG A 215 -22.34 0.21 -2.72
N ILE A 216 -22.28 1.55 -2.66
CA ILE A 216 -21.40 2.35 -3.53
C ILE A 216 -19.94 1.98 -3.30
N TYR A 217 -19.52 1.90 -2.03
CA TYR A 217 -18.13 1.62 -1.71
C TYR A 217 -17.76 0.14 -1.87
N GLU A 218 -18.71 -0.78 -1.72
CA GLU A 218 -18.49 -2.18 -2.09
C GLU A 218 -18.21 -2.34 -3.58
N ALA A 219 -18.98 -1.68 -4.44
CA ALA A 219 -18.73 -1.66 -5.88
C ALA A 219 -17.34 -1.06 -6.22
N LYS A 220 -16.90 -0.02 -5.48
CA LYS A 220 -15.57 0.55 -5.64
C LYS A 220 -14.47 -0.41 -5.19
N CYS A 221 -14.67 -1.16 -4.10
CA CYS A 221 -13.72 -2.19 -3.65
C CYS A 221 -13.58 -3.31 -4.68
N ILE A 222 -14.69 -3.79 -5.25
CA ILE A 222 -14.68 -4.80 -6.33
C ILE A 222 -13.85 -4.29 -7.51
N LYS A 223 -14.15 -3.08 -8.00
CA LYS A 223 -13.43 -2.48 -9.12
C LYS A 223 -11.94 -2.32 -8.84
N GLU A 224 -11.57 -1.95 -7.61
CA GLU A 224 -10.16 -1.81 -7.23
C GLU A 224 -9.44 -3.16 -7.17
N ILE A 225 -10.09 -4.20 -6.64
CA ILE A 225 -9.56 -5.58 -6.67
C ILE A 225 -9.36 -6.07 -8.11
N GLU A 226 -10.34 -5.82 -9.00
CA GLU A 226 -10.22 -6.14 -10.43
C GLU A 226 -9.01 -5.44 -11.04
N ARG A 227 -8.86 -4.13 -10.79
CA ARG A 227 -7.72 -3.32 -11.26
C ARG A 227 -6.36 -3.89 -10.80
N LEU A 228 -6.27 -4.35 -9.55
CA LEU A 228 -5.05 -4.95 -9.01
C LEU A 228 -4.77 -6.34 -9.60
N ASN A 229 -5.80 -7.06 -10.01
CA ASN A 229 -5.68 -8.41 -10.57
C ASN A 229 -5.46 -8.44 -12.10
N GLU A 230 -5.97 -7.45 -12.86
CA GLU A 230 -5.96 -7.43 -14.33
C GLU A 230 -4.56 -7.49 -14.97
N GLN A 231 -3.51 -7.19 -14.24
CA GLN A 231 -2.15 -7.05 -14.78
C GLN A 231 -1.21 -8.22 -14.44
N ASP A 232 -1.68 -9.27 -13.75
CA ASP A 232 -0.79 -10.29 -13.19
C ASP A 232 -0.48 -11.48 -14.14
N HIS A 233 -1.11 -11.57 -15.31
CA HIS A 233 -0.95 -12.74 -16.18
C HIS A 233 -0.14 -12.43 -17.43
N GLN A 234 1.13 -12.88 -17.47
CA GLN A 234 2.04 -13.00 -18.63
C GLN A 234 3.07 -11.90 -18.88
N ILE A 235 3.28 -10.92 -18.00
CA ILE A 235 4.37 -9.97 -18.21
C ILE A 235 5.68 -10.56 -17.69
N PRO A 236 6.75 -10.66 -18.52
CA PRO A 236 8.07 -11.10 -18.04
C PRO A 236 8.57 -10.25 -16.88
N PRO A 237 9.20 -10.85 -15.84
CA PRO A 237 9.59 -10.15 -14.62
C PRO A 237 10.37 -8.85 -14.86
N ILE A 238 11.32 -8.84 -15.80
CA ILE A 238 12.11 -7.65 -16.08
C ILE A 238 11.27 -6.48 -16.64
N ILE A 239 10.26 -6.78 -17.46
CA ILE A 239 9.34 -5.75 -17.97
C ILE A 239 8.50 -5.22 -16.81
N GLN A 240 8.00 -6.11 -15.95
CA GLN A 240 7.22 -5.75 -14.78
C GLN A 240 8.00 -4.85 -13.83
N TYR A 241 9.25 -5.22 -13.50
CA TYR A 241 10.12 -4.38 -12.65
C TYR A 241 10.36 -2.99 -13.24
N VAL A 242 10.62 -2.90 -14.55
CA VAL A 242 10.77 -1.59 -15.22
C VAL A 242 9.49 -0.78 -15.13
N GLN A 243 8.34 -1.39 -15.42
CA GLN A 243 7.04 -0.71 -15.34
C GLN A 243 6.75 -0.20 -13.94
N ASP A 244 6.88 -1.04 -12.92
CA ASP A 244 6.60 -0.69 -11.53
C ASP A 244 7.52 0.44 -11.05
N TYR A 245 8.83 0.36 -11.36
CA TYR A 245 9.76 1.41 -11.02
C TYR A 245 9.38 2.76 -11.64
N LEU A 246 8.98 2.77 -12.93
CA LEU A 246 8.55 3.99 -13.62
C LEU A 246 7.17 4.49 -13.14
N GLU A 247 6.26 3.59 -12.80
CA GLU A 247 4.95 3.95 -12.24
C GLU A 247 5.06 4.62 -10.88
N LEU A 248 6.01 4.19 -10.04
CA LEU A 248 6.24 4.76 -8.71
C LEU A 248 6.71 6.23 -8.74
N GLN A 249 7.30 6.70 -9.84
CA GLN A 249 7.88 8.04 -9.91
C GLN A 249 6.84 9.09 -10.32
N GLN A 250 6.80 10.22 -9.62
CA GLN A 250 6.11 11.44 -10.06
C GLN A 250 7.03 12.34 -10.86
N GLY A 251 6.46 13.18 -11.71
CA GLY A 251 7.21 14.16 -12.49
C GLY A 251 8.03 13.54 -13.61
N ILE A 252 9.31 13.87 -13.66
CA ILE A 252 10.20 13.42 -14.73
C ILE A 252 10.41 11.91 -14.62
N ILE A 253 9.92 11.18 -15.63
CA ILE A 253 10.10 9.73 -15.71
C ILE A 253 11.58 9.40 -15.94
N PRO A 254 12.21 8.55 -15.11
CA PRO A 254 13.62 8.22 -15.18
C PRO A 254 14.11 7.84 -16.56
N SER A 255 15.41 8.02 -16.79
CA SER A 255 16.11 7.54 -17.98
C SER A 255 16.38 6.03 -17.88
N MET A 256 16.81 5.44 -19.00
CA MET A 256 17.20 4.02 -19.01
C MET A 256 18.41 3.75 -18.10
N ALA A 257 19.35 4.69 -18.01
CA ALA A 257 20.52 4.56 -17.14
C ALA A 257 20.12 4.58 -15.65
N GLU A 258 19.25 5.52 -15.26
CA GLU A 258 18.72 5.61 -13.89
C GLU A 258 17.90 4.36 -13.53
N THR A 259 17.07 3.86 -14.45
CA THR A 259 16.31 2.64 -14.25
C THR A 259 17.21 1.41 -14.11
N ALA A 260 18.23 1.28 -14.96
CA ALA A 260 19.21 0.19 -14.88
C ALA A 260 19.99 0.22 -13.55
N PHE A 261 20.35 1.42 -13.09
CA PHE A 261 20.98 1.63 -11.79
C PHE A 261 20.07 1.16 -10.65
N ALA A 262 18.80 1.57 -10.64
CA ALA A 262 17.81 1.16 -9.65
C ALA A 262 17.61 -0.37 -9.61
N LEU A 263 17.63 -1.02 -10.77
CA LEU A 263 17.53 -2.48 -10.91
C LEU A 263 18.88 -3.19 -10.68
N LYS A 264 19.91 -2.49 -10.21
CA LYS A 264 21.26 -3.02 -9.93
C LYS A 264 21.86 -3.83 -11.09
N MET A 265 21.63 -3.38 -12.32
CA MET A 265 22.17 -4.02 -13.53
C MET A 265 22.77 -3.02 -14.52
N PRO A 266 23.75 -3.44 -15.36
CA PRO A 266 24.28 -2.57 -16.43
C PRO A 266 23.17 -2.22 -17.44
N GLU A 267 23.18 -0.96 -17.95
CA GLU A 267 22.24 -0.49 -18.99
C GLU A 267 22.23 -1.41 -20.22
N ARG A 268 23.40 -1.91 -20.62
CA ARG A 268 23.54 -2.85 -21.75
C ARG A 268 22.77 -4.14 -21.50
N THR A 269 22.80 -4.66 -20.27
CA THR A 269 22.07 -5.89 -19.87
C THR A 269 20.57 -5.65 -19.94
N LEU A 270 20.09 -4.54 -19.35
CA LEU A 270 18.67 -4.18 -19.40
C LEU A 270 18.18 -4.05 -20.84
N ARG A 271 18.93 -3.33 -21.69
CA ARG A 271 18.61 -3.16 -23.12
C ARG A 271 18.50 -4.51 -23.83
N HIS A 272 19.47 -5.39 -23.63
CA HIS A 272 19.50 -6.70 -24.25
C HIS A 272 18.32 -7.57 -23.81
N GLN A 273 18.02 -7.62 -22.52
CA GLN A 273 16.89 -8.39 -22.01
C GLN A 273 15.55 -7.88 -22.55
N LEU A 274 15.33 -6.57 -22.64
CA LEU A 274 14.13 -6.00 -23.23
C LEU A 274 14.01 -6.32 -24.73
N GLN A 275 15.12 -6.27 -25.47
CA GLN A 275 15.14 -6.63 -26.89
C GLN A 275 14.81 -8.11 -27.12
N GLN A 276 15.30 -9.01 -26.28
CA GLN A 276 14.95 -10.44 -26.35
C GLN A 276 13.45 -10.68 -26.16
N LEU A 277 12.77 -9.79 -25.44
CA LEU A 277 11.32 -9.82 -25.20
C LEU A 277 10.54 -8.96 -26.21
N ASN A 278 11.15 -8.64 -27.37
CA ASN A 278 10.56 -7.84 -28.45
C ASN A 278 10.01 -6.47 -28.01
N THR A 279 10.64 -5.84 -26.99
CA THR A 279 10.28 -4.53 -26.52
C THR A 279 11.51 -3.64 -26.32
N SER A 280 11.29 -2.38 -25.96
CA SER A 280 12.36 -1.44 -25.65
C SER A 280 11.96 -0.56 -24.45
N TYR A 281 12.95 -0.06 -23.73
CA TYR A 281 12.74 0.91 -22.66
C TYR A 281 11.88 2.11 -23.10
N LYS A 282 12.13 2.61 -24.30
CA LYS A 282 11.37 3.73 -24.87
C LYS A 282 9.88 3.41 -25.01
N GLN A 283 9.54 2.20 -25.45
CA GLN A 283 8.14 1.77 -25.59
C GLN A 283 7.47 1.65 -24.21
N ILE A 284 8.15 1.03 -23.24
CA ILE A 284 7.61 0.89 -21.87
C ILE A 284 7.40 2.28 -21.26
N ARG A 285 8.42 3.15 -21.30
CA ARG A 285 8.34 4.53 -20.80
C ARG A 285 7.20 5.33 -21.44
N GLU A 286 7.06 5.23 -22.76
CA GLU A 286 5.99 5.92 -23.50
C GLU A 286 4.60 5.42 -23.04
N GLN A 287 4.45 4.11 -22.83
CA GLN A 287 3.18 3.55 -22.33
C GLN A 287 2.85 4.04 -20.93
N ILE A 288 3.83 4.10 -20.02
CA ILE A 288 3.63 4.64 -18.66
C ILE A 288 3.20 6.10 -18.71
N ILE A 289 3.85 6.93 -19.54
CA ILE A 289 3.46 8.35 -19.69
C ILE A 289 2.04 8.49 -20.23
N LYS A 290 1.64 7.67 -21.22
CA LYS A 290 0.27 7.64 -21.75
C LYS A 290 -0.76 7.32 -20.64
N ASN A 291 -0.50 6.28 -19.86
CA ASN A 291 -1.39 5.86 -18.79
C ASN A 291 -1.52 6.94 -17.72
N LYS A 292 -0.39 7.54 -17.30
CA LYS A 292 -0.39 8.67 -16.34
C LYS A 292 -1.14 9.88 -16.89
N ALA A 293 -0.97 10.20 -18.17
CA ALA A 293 -1.68 11.30 -18.82
C ALA A 293 -3.21 11.10 -18.78
N LEU A 294 -3.69 9.90 -19.13
CA LEU A 294 -5.12 9.60 -19.07
C LEU A 294 -5.66 9.70 -17.64
N LYS A 295 -4.96 9.14 -16.65
CA LYS A 295 -5.36 9.27 -15.25
C LYS A 295 -5.48 10.72 -14.78
N LEU A 296 -4.49 11.56 -15.12
CA LEU A 296 -4.51 12.97 -14.75
C LEU A 296 -5.65 13.74 -15.44
N MET A 297 -6.02 13.34 -16.67
CA MET A 297 -7.13 13.94 -17.39
C MET A 297 -8.53 13.58 -16.82
N GLU A 298 -8.66 12.49 -16.07
CA GLU A 298 -9.89 12.16 -15.33
C GLU A 298 -10.24 13.22 -14.27
N TYR A 299 -9.22 13.93 -13.76
CA TYR A 299 -9.41 15.05 -12.85
C TYR A 299 -9.66 16.34 -13.67
N LYS A 300 -10.93 16.63 -13.94
CA LYS A 300 -11.36 17.79 -14.75
C LYS A 300 -10.84 19.15 -14.28
N GLU A 301 -10.35 19.21 -13.06
CA GLU A 301 -9.82 20.43 -12.43
C GLU A 301 -8.41 20.77 -12.91
N TYR A 302 -7.67 19.79 -13.47
CA TYR A 302 -6.30 20.02 -13.91
C TYR A 302 -6.26 20.65 -15.29
N SER A 303 -5.54 21.77 -15.41
CA SER A 303 -5.24 22.35 -16.72
C SER A 303 -4.21 21.51 -17.49
N ILE A 304 -4.17 21.68 -18.80
CA ILE A 304 -3.20 20.97 -19.65
C ILE A 304 -1.75 21.31 -19.25
N GLU A 305 -1.52 22.53 -18.79
CA GLU A 305 -0.23 23.00 -18.30
C GLU A 305 0.18 22.22 -17.05
N VAL A 306 -0.74 22.06 -16.07
CA VAL A 306 -0.51 21.29 -14.85
C VAL A 306 -0.23 19.81 -15.17
N ILE A 307 -0.98 19.22 -16.11
CA ILE A 307 -0.78 17.83 -16.53
C ILE A 307 0.59 17.68 -17.21
N ALA A 308 0.98 18.61 -18.10
CA ALA A 308 2.27 18.57 -18.77
C ALA A 308 3.43 18.64 -17.77
N GLU A 309 3.34 19.55 -16.80
CA GLU A 309 4.33 19.71 -15.72
C GLU A 309 4.43 18.44 -14.86
N ALA A 310 3.27 17.90 -14.44
CA ALA A 310 3.18 16.66 -13.64
C ALA A 310 3.79 15.44 -14.36
N LEU A 311 3.80 15.44 -15.69
CA LEU A 311 4.43 14.39 -16.53
C LEU A 311 5.88 14.70 -16.90
N GLY A 312 6.46 15.80 -16.38
CA GLY A 312 7.84 16.19 -16.61
C GLY A 312 8.12 16.82 -17.96
N TYR A 313 7.11 17.36 -18.64
CA TYR A 313 7.33 18.14 -19.86
C TYR A 313 7.72 19.59 -19.51
N SER A 314 8.81 20.08 -20.08
CA SER A 314 9.26 21.47 -19.92
C SER A 314 8.30 22.50 -20.53
N GLU A 315 7.55 22.08 -21.56
CA GLU A 315 6.64 22.93 -22.34
C GLU A 315 5.31 22.20 -22.58
N PRO A 316 4.16 22.82 -22.31
CA PRO A 316 2.83 22.23 -22.61
C PRO A 316 2.66 21.88 -24.09
N ALA A 317 3.32 22.61 -24.99
CA ALA A 317 3.30 22.34 -26.43
C ALA A 317 3.91 20.96 -26.75
N ALA A 318 4.99 20.58 -26.09
CA ALA A 318 5.63 19.28 -26.28
C ALA A 318 4.71 18.13 -25.84
N PHE A 319 3.99 18.30 -24.71
CA PHE A 319 2.96 17.37 -24.27
C PHE A 319 1.81 17.27 -25.27
N ASN A 320 1.27 18.40 -25.75
CA ASN A 320 0.21 18.42 -26.77
C ASN A 320 0.60 17.65 -28.04
N HIS A 321 1.83 17.83 -28.53
CA HIS A 321 2.34 17.07 -29.67
C HIS A 321 2.45 15.57 -29.39
N ALA A 322 2.98 15.21 -28.23
CA ALA A 322 3.08 13.80 -27.82
C ALA A 322 1.68 13.16 -27.70
N PHE A 323 0.77 13.81 -27.01
CA PHE A 323 -0.59 13.34 -26.82
C PHE A 323 -1.34 13.15 -28.14
N LYS A 324 -1.25 14.13 -29.04
CA LYS A 324 -1.86 14.02 -30.38
C LYS A 324 -1.28 12.85 -31.19
N ARG A 325 0.03 12.60 -31.07
CA ARG A 325 0.67 11.44 -31.71
C ARG A 325 0.15 10.12 -31.14
N TRP A 326 -0.15 10.07 -29.84
CA TRP A 326 -0.62 8.84 -29.16
C TRP A 326 -2.08 8.54 -29.42
N PHE A 327 -2.93 9.56 -29.37
CA PHE A 327 -4.40 9.41 -29.34
C PHE A 327 -5.08 10.01 -30.57
N GLY A 328 -4.33 10.54 -31.54
CA GLY A 328 -4.86 11.12 -32.78
C GLY A 328 -5.47 12.51 -32.62
N GLN A 329 -5.72 12.99 -31.41
CA GLN A 329 -6.36 14.27 -31.10
C GLN A 329 -5.66 14.98 -29.93
N SER A 330 -5.91 16.30 -29.80
CA SER A 330 -5.32 17.06 -28.69
C SER A 330 -5.92 16.67 -27.33
N PRO A 331 -5.20 16.89 -26.20
CA PRO A 331 -5.73 16.62 -24.88
C PRO A 331 -7.08 17.33 -24.63
N ARG A 332 -7.22 18.59 -25.09
CA ARG A 332 -8.44 19.38 -24.94
C ARG A 332 -9.62 18.78 -25.71
N GLN A 333 -9.39 18.22 -26.88
CA GLN A 333 -10.45 17.55 -27.68
C GLN A 333 -10.84 16.23 -27.01
N TYR A 334 -9.84 15.44 -26.60
CA TYR A 334 -10.03 14.19 -25.91
C TYR A 334 -10.84 14.36 -24.61
N GLY A 335 -10.49 15.35 -23.77
CA GLY A 335 -11.20 15.63 -22.53
C GLY A 335 -12.67 16.03 -22.73
N LYS A 336 -13.01 16.71 -23.86
CA LYS A 336 -14.41 17.04 -24.17
C LYS A 336 -15.24 15.85 -24.64
N GLU A 337 -14.60 14.82 -25.20
CA GLU A 337 -15.27 13.65 -25.76
C GLU A 337 -15.47 12.55 -24.72
N PHE A 338 -14.55 12.40 -23.78
CA PHE A 338 -14.51 11.26 -22.84
C PHE A 338 -14.81 11.62 -21.39
N TYR A 339 -14.75 12.91 -21.03
CA TYR A 339 -15.00 13.44 -19.68
C TYR A 339 -15.90 14.68 -19.70
#